data_211404521bb13536024ef40402ed3c29
#
_entry.id   211404521bb13536024ef40402ed3c29
#
_cell.length_a   1.000
_cell.length_b   1.000
_cell.length_c   1.000
_cell.angle_alpha   90.00
_cell.angle_beta   90.00
_cell.angle_gamma   90.00
#
_symmetry.space_group_name_H-M   'P 1'
#
loop_
_entity.id
_entity.type
_entity.pdbx_description
1 polymer ?
#
loop_
_entity_poly.entity_id
_entity_poly.type
_entity_poly.pdbx_seq_one_letter_code
_entity_poly.pdbx_strand_id
1 'polypeptide(L)'
;MPELCRFFGIIIRMYAEPEAPHHVPHFHAYYQDHVGIYSLDPLELIAGTLPRRQQRLVEAWAELHQAELLADWQLLQRGRRPHPIKPLE
;
A
#
# COMPACT_ATOMS: atom_id res chain seq x y z
N MET A 1 12.89 -5.06 1.85
CA MET A 1 11.60 -4.39 2.04
C MET A 1 10.70 -4.71 0.89
N PRO A 2 9.54 -5.32 1.14
CA PRO A 2 8.67 -5.75 0.04
C PRO A 2 8.07 -4.56 -0.70
N GLU A 3 8.51 -4.41 -1.94
CA GLU A 3 7.92 -3.45 -2.85
C GLU A 3 6.90 -4.21 -3.69
N LEU A 4 5.66 -3.75 -3.71
CA LEU A 4 4.60 -4.41 -4.47
C LEU A 4 4.52 -3.91 -5.90
N CYS A 5 4.84 -2.62 -6.11
CA CYS A 5 4.53 -1.99 -7.39
C CYS A 5 5.13 -0.58 -7.41
N ARG A 6 5.38 -0.04 -8.61
CA ARG A 6 5.68 1.39 -8.75
C ARG A 6 5.08 1.90 -10.04
N PHE A 7 4.51 3.10 -9.97
CA PHE A 7 3.90 3.75 -11.12
C PHE A 7 3.86 5.27 -10.89
N PHE A 8 4.10 6.02 -11.95
CA PHE A 8 4.07 7.49 -11.93
C PHE A 8 4.89 8.11 -10.78
N GLY A 9 6.07 7.54 -10.49
CA GLY A 9 6.93 8.02 -9.43
C GLY A 9 6.51 7.62 -8.03
N ILE A 10 5.45 6.84 -7.90
CA ILE A 10 4.95 6.34 -6.61
C ILE A 10 5.47 4.93 -6.39
N ILE A 11 5.94 4.64 -5.18
CA ILE A 11 6.40 3.31 -4.81
C ILE A 11 5.46 2.78 -3.74
N ILE A 12 4.88 1.60 -3.98
CA ILE A 12 3.98 0.95 -3.04
C ILE A 12 4.75 -0.15 -2.32
N ARG A 13 4.75 -0.09 -0.99
CA ARG A 13 5.40 -1.10 -0.14
C ARG A 13 4.45 -1.56 0.95
N MET A 14 4.66 -2.79 1.38
CA MET A 14 3.90 -3.37 2.47
C MET A 14 4.87 -4.07 3.42
N TYR A 15 4.65 -3.94 4.70
CA TYR A 15 5.56 -4.46 5.72
C TYR A 15 4.82 -5.40 6.66
N ALA A 16 5.54 -6.40 7.17
CA ALA A 16 5.07 -7.17 8.30
C ALA A 16 5.47 -6.38 9.55
N GLU A 17 4.49 -5.75 10.19
CA GLU A 17 4.74 -4.86 11.33
C GLU A 17 3.91 -5.31 12.54
N PRO A 18 4.26 -6.45 13.16
CA PRO A 18 3.45 -7.01 14.25
C PRO A 18 3.31 -6.10 15.47
N GLU A 19 4.28 -5.21 15.69
CA GLU A 19 4.27 -4.29 16.83
C GLU A 19 3.98 -2.85 16.41
N ALA A 20 3.58 -2.62 15.18
CA ALA A 20 3.27 -1.29 14.70
C ALA A 20 1.98 -0.78 15.37
N PRO A 21 1.84 0.56 15.52
CA PRO A 21 0.60 1.12 16.05
C PRO A 21 -0.60 0.87 15.15
N HIS A 22 -0.37 0.60 13.86
CA HIS A 22 -1.43 0.30 12.91
C HIS A 22 -1.60 -1.20 12.78
N HIS A 23 -2.59 -1.77 13.46
CA HIS A 23 -2.84 -3.21 13.43
C HIS A 23 -3.77 -3.65 12.30
N VAL A 24 -4.36 -2.69 11.59
CA VAL A 24 -5.23 -3.00 10.45
C VAL A 24 -4.39 -3.30 9.22
N PRO A 25 -4.89 -4.11 8.28
CA PRO A 25 -4.21 -4.29 7.00
C PRO A 25 -3.98 -2.94 6.33
N HIS A 26 -2.74 -2.69 5.91
CA HIS A 26 -2.38 -1.40 5.32
C HIS A 26 -1.16 -1.52 4.41
N PHE A 27 -0.95 -0.49 3.60
CA PHE A 27 0.25 -0.36 2.77
C PHE A 27 0.78 1.05 2.85
N HIS A 28 2.03 1.22 2.43
CA HIS A 28 2.72 2.51 2.37
C HIS A 28 2.88 2.94 0.93
N ALA A 29 2.58 4.21 0.64
CA ALA A 29 2.80 4.81 -0.67
C ALA A 29 3.81 5.94 -0.51
N TYR A 30 4.92 5.85 -1.24
CA TYR A 30 6.00 6.84 -1.20
C TYR A 30 6.02 7.64 -2.49
N TYR A 31 6.10 8.94 -2.37
CA TYR A 31 6.25 9.84 -3.51
C TYR A 31 7.13 11.00 -3.10
N GLN A 32 8.34 11.09 -3.67
CA GLN A 32 9.33 12.09 -3.28
C GLN A 32 9.52 12.11 -1.76
N ASP A 33 9.29 13.24 -1.09
CA ASP A 33 9.43 13.36 0.36
C ASP A 33 8.16 12.97 1.12
N HIS A 34 7.13 12.55 0.41
CA HIS A 34 5.83 12.26 1.00
C HIS A 34 5.66 10.76 1.25
N VAL A 35 4.94 10.42 2.30
CA VAL A 35 4.50 9.05 2.54
C VAL A 35 3.05 9.09 3.03
N GLY A 36 2.22 8.26 2.39
CA GLY A 36 0.84 8.06 2.83
C GLY A 36 0.65 6.61 3.23
N ILE A 37 -0.07 6.39 4.32
CA ILE A 37 -0.40 5.05 4.78
C ILE A 37 -1.90 4.86 4.60
N TYR A 38 -2.27 3.80 3.89
CA TYR A 38 -3.65 3.50 3.54
C TYR A 38 -4.10 2.19 4.17
N SER A 39 -5.26 2.20 4.81
CA SER A 39 -5.92 0.96 5.20
C SER A 39 -6.53 0.31 3.96
N LEU A 40 -6.76 -0.99 4.03
CA LEU A 40 -7.25 -1.76 2.88
C LEU A 40 -8.77 -1.98 2.91
N ASP A 41 -9.35 -2.02 4.09
CA ASP A 41 -10.79 -2.28 4.22
C ASP A 41 -11.31 -1.62 5.50
N PRO A 42 -11.91 -0.44 5.40
CA PRO A 42 -12.10 0.35 4.18
C PRO A 42 -10.81 0.92 3.65
N LEU A 43 -10.78 1.22 2.36
CA LEU A 43 -9.62 1.84 1.71
C LEU A 43 -9.63 3.33 2.01
N GLU A 44 -8.73 3.77 2.87
CA GLU A 44 -8.65 5.19 3.21
C GLU A 44 -7.26 5.56 3.74
N LEU A 45 -6.91 6.82 3.59
CA LEU A 45 -5.66 7.36 4.12
C LEU A 45 -5.78 7.47 5.64
N ILE A 46 -4.93 6.73 6.36
CA ILE A 46 -4.97 6.70 7.83
C ILE A 46 -3.82 7.45 8.48
N ALA A 47 -2.75 7.72 7.76
CA ALA A 47 -1.62 8.47 8.29
C ALA A 47 -0.81 9.06 7.14
N GLY A 48 -0.06 10.13 7.43
CA GLY A 48 0.77 10.80 6.44
C GLY A 48 -0.07 11.54 5.41
N THR A 49 0.57 11.92 4.31
CA THR A 49 -0.11 12.65 3.26
C THR A 49 0.66 12.53 1.95
N LEU A 50 -0.06 12.61 0.83
CA LEU A 50 0.49 12.68 -0.51
C LEU A 50 -0.08 13.92 -1.19
N PRO A 51 0.63 14.47 -2.19
CA PRO A 51 -0.01 15.49 -3.04
C PRO A 51 -1.32 14.93 -3.61
N ARG A 52 -2.27 15.80 -3.81
CA ARG A 52 -3.63 15.41 -4.18
C ARG A 52 -3.69 14.51 -5.41
N ARG A 53 -2.91 14.84 -6.44
CA ARG A 53 -2.88 14.01 -7.66
C ARG A 53 -2.41 12.59 -7.36
N GLN A 54 -1.33 12.46 -6.61
CA GLN A 54 -0.78 11.15 -6.28
C GLN A 54 -1.72 10.39 -5.37
N GLN A 55 -2.38 11.06 -4.45
CA GLN A 55 -3.38 10.46 -3.60
C GLN A 55 -4.49 9.81 -4.44
N ARG A 56 -5.00 10.53 -5.44
CA ARG A 56 -6.03 10.00 -6.33
C ARG A 56 -5.56 8.79 -7.13
N LEU A 57 -4.32 8.85 -7.63
CA LEU A 57 -3.76 7.74 -8.40
C LEU A 57 -3.60 6.48 -7.55
N VAL A 58 -3.10 6.63 -6.32
CA VAL A 58 -2.95 5.51 -5.39
C VAL A 58 -4.30 4.92 -5.04
N GLU A 59 -5.29 5.76 -4.75
CA GLU A 59 -6.62 5.28 -4.36
C GLU A 59 -7.30 4.53 -5.51
N ALA A 60 -7.19 5.02 -6.74
CA ALA A 60 -7.74 4.33 -7.90
C ALA A 60 -7.07 2.97 -8.10
N TRP A 61 -5.75 2.93 -8.03
CA TRP A 61 -5.00 1.69 -8.16
C TRP A 61 -5.36 0.69 -7.06
N ALA A 62 -5.40 1.15 -5.83
CA ALA A 62 -5.68 0.28 -4.68
C ALA A 62 -7.10 -0.27 -4.73
N GLU A 63 -8.05 0.51 -5.20
CA GLU A 63 -9.43 0.06 -5.35
C GLU A 63 -9.53 -1.08 -6.38
N LEU A 64 -8.78 -0.97 -7.48
CA LEU A 64 -8.73 -2.01 -8.50
C LEU A 64 -8.07 -3.29 -8.01
N HIS A 65 -7.16 -3.19 -7.05
CA HIS A 65 -6.33 -4.31 -6.59
C HIS A 65 -6.54 -4.65 -5.12
N GLN A 66 -7.69 -4.28 -4.57
CA GLN A 66 -7.94 -4.47 -3.13
C GLN A 66 -7.80 -5.94 -2.70
N ALA A 67 -8.34 -6.87 -3.46
CA ALA A 67 -8.25 -8.29 -3.14
C ALA A 67 -6.79 -8.78 -3.15
N GLU A 68 -6.00 -8.35 -4.12
CA GLU A 68 -4.58 -8.71 -4.20
C GLU A 68 -3.80 -8.13 -3.02
N LEU A 69 -4.11 -6.90 -2.63
CA LEU A 69 -3.47 -6.25 -1.49
C LEU A 69 -3.78 -6.99 -0.19
N LEU A 70 -5.03 -7.39 0.01
CA LEU A 70 -5.41 -8.15 1.19
C LEU A 70 -4.72 -9.53 1.21
N ALA A 71 -4.60 -10.19 0.05
CA ALA A 71 -3.89 -11.46 -0.04
C ALA A 71 -2.41 -11.29 0.30
N ASP A 72 -1.77 -10.23 -0.18
CA ASP A 72 -0.37 -9.95 0.13
C ASP A 72 -0.18 -9.64 1.62
N TRP A 73 -1.11 -8.95 2.22
CA TRP A 73 -1.08 -8.71 3.66
C TRP A 73 -1.07 -10.03 4.43
N GLN A 74 -1.94 -10.97 4.05
CA GLN A 74 -2.00 -12.29 4.68
C GLN A 74 -0.69 -13.05 4.52
N LEU A 75 -0.09 -13.00 3.33
CA LEU A 75 1.19 -13.66 3.08
C LEU A 75 2.28 -13.12 4.00
N LEU A 76 2.36 -11.81 4.14
CA LEU A 76 3.35 -11.17 5.00
C LEU A 76 3.15 -11.55 6.47
N GLN A 77 1.89 -11.64 6.93
CA GLN A 77 1.62 -12.06 8.31
C GLN A 77 2.08 -13.50 8.58
N ARG A 78 2.21 -14.31 7.55
CA ARG A 78 2.70 -15.69 7.64
C ARG A 78 4.19 -15.80 7.37
N GLY A 79 4.90 -14.68 7.27
CA GLY A 79 6.31 -14.66 6.97
C GLY A 79 6.65 -15.05 5.54
N ARG A 80 5.68 -14.94 4.63
CA ARG A 80 5.87 -15.26 3.21
C ARG A 80 6.06 -13.99 2.39
N ARG A 81 6.65 -14.15 1.20
CA ARG A 81 6.88 -13.04 0.29
C ARG A 81 5.59 -12.65 -0.43
N PRO A 82 5.24 -11.37 -0.47
CA PRO A 82 4.06 -10.93 -1.20
C PRO A 82 4.28 -11.04 -2.71
N HIS A 83 3.18 -11.12 -3.47
CA HIS A 83 3.23 -11.15 -4.93
C HIS A 83 3.25 -9.72 -5.48
N PRO A 84 4.05 -9.47 -6.51
CA PRO A 84 3.99 -8.18 -7.19
C PRO A 84 2.59 -7.93 -7.74
N ILE A 85 2.18 -6.67 -7.74
CA ILE A 85 0.86 -6.26 -8.24
C ILE A 85 1.07 -5.37 -9.45
N LYS A 86 0.21 -5.53 -10.46
CA LYS A 86 0.30 -4.78 -11.70
C LYS A 86 0.14 -3.29 -11.43
N PRO A 87 1.00 -2.44 -12.01
CA PRO A 87 0.89 -1.00 -11.80
C PRO A 87 -0.32 -0.40 -12.52
N LEU A 88 -0.67 0.81 -12.12
CA LEU A 88 -1.68 1.60 -12.80
C LEU A 88 -1.11 2.05 -14.15
N GLU A 89 -1.88 1.85 -15.19
CA GLU A 89 -1.50 2.23 -16.56
C GLU A 89 -2.40 3.31 -17.12
#